data_5226b9dfccfee0e8159adf3533289e17
#
_entry.id   5226b9dfccfee0e8159adf3533289e17
#
_cell.length_a   1.000
_cell.length_b   1.000
_cell.length_c   1.000
_cell.angle_alpha   90.00
_cell.angle_beta   90.00
_cell.angle_gamma   90.00
#
_symmetry.space_group_name_H-M   'P 1'
#
loop_
_entity.id
_entity.type
_entity.pdbx_description
1 polymer ?
#
loop_
_entity_poly.entity_id
_entity_poly.type
_entity_poly.pdbx_seq_one_letter_code
_entity_poly.pdbx_strand_id
1 'polypeptide(L)'
;MHKNKTHIAVKNGTHHAAEKIVAELLMREFAQDDSVLVAIGGPGGTGKSTFARVLADGLPDAVILRLDDYKTSRVLRAEKQVFGPHPEANKLDLMQEHFAEIKAGRTFQKPVYDSPTGEARQTEAFVPRQFNLLDGEVSTYPAFREQVDFSIFIDSDWKTQLATRIDRDIETRGYDREKAIATFLQSNLREFSEYGAESKKWADLHLYCDEDYHLEIESVSDTVFLQHHDLFDSDYAEVGLKGLVVPVLTPFSENWKIDERAFIRHLEFLAQHGVHRIMVNGTTAEFFSLLPEERKQLLKLARRYFPGMIIQHAGGTGLEQNKTEVRWANDFGADAVAVLPPIYPSGLPEAGIIQYFQALEAEADVPFLLYNFPKHTGNGITPKILREVPHYGLKDSARNFELMEHTPNYFVGSSTTVFEPVQQGAAGFVSATANVRPELYAAFEMLLVDAKVEEAAVMQQEVKAYSARFSAGGIPMLKESLARKLDGYPTRVRAPLI
;
A
#
# COMPACT_ATOMS: atom_id res chain seq x y z
N MET A 1 -6.70 8.72 19.47
CA MET A 1 -5.99 7.41 19.38
C MET A 1 -5.51 7.29 17.92
N HIS A 2 -4.25 7.63 17.67
CA HIS A 2 -3.66 7.43 16.35
C HIS A 2 -3.46 5.91 16.14
N LYS A 3 -4.07 5.37 15.10
CA LYS A 3 -3.95 3.96 14.72
C LYS A 3 -2.56 3.70 14.13
N ASN A 4 -2.05 2.49 14.29
CA ASN A 4 -0.90 2.05 13.50
C ASN A 4 -1.22 2.25 12.01
N LYS A 5 -0.27 2.72 11.22
CA LYS A 5 -0.43 2.91 9.77
C LYS A 5 -0.35 1.56 9.08
N THR A 6 -1.15 1.36 8.06
CA THR A 6 -0.99 0.24 7.13
C THR A 6 0.12 0.62 6.14
N HIS A 7 0.99 -0.31 5.81
CA HIS A 7 2.12 -0.05 4.92
C HIS A 7 2.00 -0.88 3.64
N ILE A 8 2.37 -0.25 2.54
CA ILE A 8 2.42 -0.83 1.21
C ILE A 8 3.88 -1.04 0.87
N ALA A 9 4.27 -2.28 0.52
CA ALA A 9 5.62 -2.57 0.05
C ALA A 9 5.86 -1.88 -1.30
N VAL A 10 6.97 -1.17 -1.40
CA VAL A 10 7.40 -0.47 -2.61
C VAL A 10 8.89 -0.71 -2.83
N LYS A 11 9.40 -0.39 -4.02
CA LYS A 11 10.83 -0.39 -4.31
C LYS A 11 11.26 0.99 -4.78
N ASN A 12 12.55 1.30 -4.64
CA ASN A 12 13.10 2.44 -5.35
C ASN A 12 12.90 2.22 -6.84
N GLY A 13 12.48 3.26 -7.54
CA GLY A 13 12.51 3.28 -8.98
C GLY A 13 13.89 2.92 -9.52
N THR A 14 13.94 2.17 -10.61
CA THR A 14 15.18 1.67 -11.24
C THR A 14 16.23 2.77 -11.54
N HIS A 15 15.90 4.04 -11.30
CA HIS A 15 16.72 5.19 -11.69
C HIS A 15 16.89 6.27 -10.61
N HIS A 16 16.35 6.14 -9.39
CA HIS A 16 16.46 7.18 -8.37
C HIS A 16 16.88 6.63 -7.01
N ALA A 17 17.87 7.29 -6.39
CA ALA A 17 18.24 7.04 -5.00
C ALA A 17 17.06 7.36 -4.06
N ALA A 18 16.93 6.60 -2.98
CA ALA A 18 15.85 6.76 -2.00
C ALA A 18 15.71 8.21 -1.51
N GLU A 19 16.83 8.88 -1.28
CA GLU A 19 16.86 10.26 -0.79
C GLU A 19 16.19 11.26 -1.76
N LYS A 20 16.33 11.04 -3.07
CA LYS A 20 15.71 11.91 -4.08
C LYS A 20 14.19 11.72 -4.12
N ILE A 21 13.73 10.48 -4.03
CA ILE A 21 12.30 10.15 -3.97
C ILE A 21 11.69 10.79 -2.73
N VAL A 22 12.35 10.65 -1.58
CA VAL A 22 11.89 11.21 -0.32
C VAL A 22 11.89 12.75 -0.34
N ALA A 23 12.91 13.38 -0.92
CA ALA A 23 12.94 14.83 -1.07
C ALA A 23 11.77 15.33 -1.94
N GLU A 24 11.52 14.68 -3.07
CA GLU A 24 10.40 15.04 -3.95
C GLU A 24 9.03 14.81 -3.28
N LEU A 25 8.89 13.70 -2.56
CA LEU A 25 7.70 13.41 -1.76
C LEU A 25 7.41 14.51 -0.75
N LEU A 26 8.41 14.91 0.06
CA LEU A 26 8.24 15.96 1.06
C LEU A 26 7.92 17.31 0.42
N MET A 27 8.55 17.64 -0.70
CA MET A 27 8.26 18.89 -1.43
C MET A 27 6.82 18.92 -1.97
N ARG A 28 6.27 17.78 -2.42
CA ARG A 28 4.89 17.70 -2.90
C ARG A 28 3.88 17.73 -1.76
N GLU A 29 4.10 16.92 -0.72
CA GLU A 29 3.19 16.78 0.42
C GLU A 29 3.05 18.11 1.18
N PHE A 30 4.16 18.83 1.38
CA PHE A 30 4.23 20.03 2.21
C PHE A 30 4.53 21.30 1.41
N ALA A 31 4.07 21.38 0.16
CA ALA A 31 4.33 22.51 -0.73
C ALA A 31 3.80 23.88 -0.21
N GLN A 32 2.81 23.85 0.67
CA GLN A 32 2.13 25.04 1.21
C GLN A 32 2.43 25.28 2.70
N ASP A 33 3.28 24.45 3.32
CA ASP A 33 3.57 24.52 4.74
C ASP A 33 4.83 25.36 4.99
N ASP A 34 4.76 26.26 5.96
CA ASP A 34 5.88 27.16 6.31
C ASP A 34 6.91 26.47 7.22
N SER A 35 6.53 25.42 7.96
CA SER A 35 7.40 24.72 8.89
C SER A 35 6.93 23.29 9.14
N VAL A 36 7.72 22.34 8.69
CA VAL A 36 7.46 20.90 8.73
C VAL A 36 8.49 20.21 9.61
N LEU A 37 8.05 19.34 10.52
CA LEU A 37 8.88 18.47 11.34
C LEU A 37 8.95 17.06 10.72
N VAL A 38 10.12 16.69 10.21
CA VAL A 38 10.37 15.36 9.63
C VAL A 38 11.23 14.54 10.57
N ALA A 39 10.68 13.50 11.17
CA ALA A 39 11.43 12.61 12.06
C ALA A 39 12.16 11.51 11.28
N ILE A 40 13.46 11.32 11.57
CA ILE A 40 14.30 10.27 11.00
C ILE A 40 14.78 9.38 12.14
N GLY A 41 14.05 8.28 12.37
CA GLY A 41 14.27 7.33 13.46
C GLY A 41 14.81 5.98 13.01
N GLY A 42 15.04 5.10 13.98
CA GLY A 42 15.57 3.76 13.76
C GLY A 42 16.76 3.44 14.68
N PRO A 43 17.21 2.17 14.75
CA PRO A 43 18.29 1.75 15.65
C PRO A 43 19.64 2.41 15.28
N GLY A 44 20.57 2.39 16.23
CA GLY A 44 21.93 2.92 16.00
C GLY A 44 22.69 2.15 14.93
N GLY A 45 23.40 2.85 14.04
CA GLY A 45 24.20 2.23 12.98
C GLY A 45 23.46 1.96 11.67
N THR A 46 22.28 2.54 11.46
CA THR A 46 21.46 2.37 10.23
C THR A 46 21.63 3.51 9.20
N GLY A 47 22.65 4.36 9.32
CA GLY A 47 22.89 5.43 8.34
C GLY A 47 22.02 6.69 8.47
N LYS A 48 21.17 6.85 9.52
CA LYS A 48 20.27 7.99 9.71
C LYS A 48 20.88 9.37 9.47
N SER A 49 22.00 9.65 10.12
CA SER A 49 22.64 10.97 10.03
C SER A 49 23.24 11.25 8.65
N THR A 50 23.65 10.20 7.93
CA THR A 50 24.09 10.32 6.52
C THR A 50 22.88 10.61 5.64
N PHE A 51 21.82 9.86 5.81
CA PHE A 51 20.55 10.08 5.10
C PHE A 51 20.00 11.50 5.35
N ALA A 52 19.92 11.93 6.62
CA ALA A 52 19.43 13.26 6.98
C ALA A 52 20.20 14.39 6.28
N ARG A 53 21.53 14.23 6.14
CA ARG A 53 22.39 15.21 5.46
C ARG A 53 22.10 15.24 3.95
N VAL A 54 22.07 14.09 3.29
CA VAL A 54 21.79 13.99 1.85
C VAL A 54 20.37 14.49 1.54
N LEU A 55 19.40 14.17 2.40
CA LEU A 55 18.03 14.65 2.27
C LEU A 55 17.97 16.18 2.44
N ALA A 56 18.67 16.75 3.42
CA ALA A 56 18.73 18.20 3.61
C ALA A 56 19.32 18.92 2.40
N ASP A 57 20.36 18.34 1.80
CA ASP A 57 21.01 18.89 0.59
C ASP A 57 20.07 18.83 -0.64
N GLY A 58 19.13 17.90 -0.65
CA GLY A 58 18.10 17.73 -1.71
C GLY A 58 16.85 18.60 -1.54
N LEU A 59 16.66 19.19 -0.38
CA LEU A 59 15.48 20.06 -0.08
C LEU A 59 15.83 21.54 -0.22
N PRO A 60 14.90 22.39 -0.69
CA PRO A 60 15.20 23.82 -0.98
C PRO A 60 15.50 24.67 0.25
N ASP A 61 14.89 24.37 1.38
CA ASP A 61 15.04 25.11 2.65
C ASP A 61 14.93 24.14 3.83
N ALA A 62 16.04 23.51 4.19
CA ALA A 62 16.11 22.48 5.21
C ALA A 62 17.18 22.75 6.28
N VAL A 63 16.93 22.25 7.49
CA VAL A 63 17.88 22.28 8.60
C VAL A 63 17.78 20.98 9.40
N ILE A 64 18.89 20.53 9.97
CA ILE A 64 18.93 19.30 10.78
C ILE A 64 19.02 19.67 12.27
N LEU A 65 18.08 19.18 13.06
CA LEU A 65 18.15 19.18 14.51
C LEU A 65 18.66 17.82 15.01
N ARG A 66 19.88 17.80 15.51
CA ARG A 66 20.48 16.59 16.08
C ARG A 66 19.92 16.32 17.47
N LEU A 67 19.19 15.24 17.64
CA LEU A 67 18.60 14.89 18.94
C LEU A 67 19.64 14.32 19.92
N ASP A 68 20.81 13.89 19.43
CA ASP A 68 21.94 13.53 20.27
C ASP A 68 22.43 14.70 21.15
N ASP A 69 22.15 15.96 20.77
CA ASP A 69 22.45 17.14 21.56
C ASP A 69 21.61 17.25 22.84
N TYR A 70 20.49 16.55 22.90
CA TYR A 70 19.58 16.56 24.03
C TYR A 70 19.82 15.43 25.04
N LYS A 71 20.93 14.69 24.92
CA LYS A 71 21.26 13.64 25.87
C LYS A 71 21.52 14.19 27.26
N THR A 72 21.11 13.44 28.29
CA THR A 72 21.50 13.67 29.68
C THR A 72 23.00 13.44 29.85
N SER A 73 23.59 13.90 30.96
CA SER A 73 25.04 13.74 31.18
C SER A 73 25.46 12.26 31.17
N ARG A 74 26.68 11.99 30.73
CA ARG A 74 27.23 10.61 30.74
C ARG A 74 27.26 10.02 32.16
N VAL A 75 27.53 10.85 33.18
CA VAL A 75 27.55 10.45 34.56
C VAL A 75 26.18 9.96 34.98
N LEU A 76 25.13 10.76 34.72
CA LEU A 76 23.74 10.40 35.06
C LEU A 76 23.29 9.12 34.37
N ARG A 77 23.62 8.96 33.08
CA ARG A 77 23.30 7.74 32.35
C ARG A 77 24.02 6.51 32.88
N ALA A 78 25.28 6.67 33.32
CA ALA A 78 26.03 5.59 33.92
C ALA A 78 25.48 5.19 35.31
N GLU A 79 25.08 6.16 36.16
CA GLU A 79 24.43 5.93 37.43
C GLU A 79 23.10 5.18 37.26
N LYS A 80 22.31 5.55 36.27
CA LYS A 80 21.02 4.91 35.95
C LYS A 80 21.15 3.64 35.14
N GLN A 81 22.32 3.30 34.63
CA GLN A 81 22.58 2.18 33.73
C GLN A 81 21.73 2.20 32.46
N VAL A 82 21.47 3.40 31.90
CA VAL A 82 20.67 3.62 30.68
C VAL A 82 21.55 4.06 29.49
N PHE A 83 21.11 3.70 28.29
CA PHE A 83 21.81 4.00 27.02
C PHE A 83 20.99 4.95 26.13
N GLY A 84 21.45 5.22 24.92
CA GLY A 84 20.89 6.22 24.02
C GLY A 84 19.37 6.10 23.76
N PRO A 85 18.83 4.89 23.52
CA PRO A 85 17.40 4.70 23.28
C PRO A 85 16.51 4.84 24.52
N HIS A 86 17.06 4.74 25.72
CA HIS A 86 16.25 4.83 26.94
C HIS A 86 15.66 6.25 27.11
N PRO A 87 14.34 6.40 27.41
CA PRO A 87 13.73 7.73 27.61
C PRO A 87 14.49 8.62 28.60
N GLU A 88 14.94 8.08 29.74
CA GLU A 88 15.69 8.83 30.75
C GLU A 88 17.12 9.22 30.34
N ALA A 89 17.63 8.66 29.23
CA ALA A 89 18.90 9.09 28.66
C ALA A 89 18.78 10.40 27.88
N ASN A 90 17.58 10.91 27.67
CA ASN A 90 17.26 12.03 26.82
C ASN A 90 16.38 13.06 27.55
N LYS A 91 16.50 14.34 27.17
CA LYS A 91 15.70 15.45 27.69
C LYS A 91 14.43 15.60 26.84
N LEU A 92 13.51 14.62 26.95
CA LEU A 92 12.33 14.55 26.07
C LEU A 92 11.42 15.80 26.20
N ASP A 93 11.21 16.30 27.40
CA ASP A 93 10.37 17.51 27.62
C ASP A 93 10.95 18.73 26.89
N LEU A 94 12.28 18.92 26.95
CA LEU A 94 12.95 20.00 26.24
C LEU A 94 12.89 19.83 24.72
N MET A 95 12.91 18.57 24.20
CA MET A 95 12.67 18.31 22.79
C MET A 95 11.25 18.74 22.38
N GLN A 96 10.22 18.39 23.19
CA GLN A 96 8.83 18.76 22.91
C GLN A 96 8.64 20.28 22.91
N GLU A 97 9.27 21.00 23.85
CA GLU A 97 9.25 22.46 23.88
C GLU A 97 9.87 23.03 22.59
N HIS A 98 11.04 22.54 22.18
CA HIS A 98 11.71 23.02 20.97
C HIS A 98 10.97 22.63 19.68
N PHE A 99 10.30 21.49 19.64
CA PHE A 99 9.44 21.13 18.49
C PHE A 99 8.25 22.08 18.35
N ALA A 100 7.68 22.54 19.48
CA ALA A 100 6.64 23.57 19.47
C ALA A 100 7.19 24.94 18.96
N GLU A 101 8.44 25.29 19.33
CA GLU A 101 9.10 26.50 18.81
C GLU A 101 9.32 26.41 17.29
N ILE A 102 9.74 25.23 16.77
CA ILE A 102 9.89 24.99 15.33
C ILE A 102 8.55 25.19 14.62
N LYS A 103 7.48 24.55 15.12
CA LYS A 103 6.13 24.67 14.54
C LYS A 103 5.63 26.11 14.52
N ALA A 104 6.07 26.92 15.45
CA ALA A 104 5.73 28.33 15.52
C ALA A 104 6.69 29.25 14.72
N GLY A 105 7.69 28.68 14.03
CA GLY A 105 8.69 29.42 13.28
C GLY A 105 9.62 30.28 14.15
N ARG A 106 9.76 29.95 15.44
CA ARG A 106 10.53 30.78 16.39
C ARG A 106 11.93 30.22 16.62
N THR A 107 12.91 31.10 16.57
CA THR A 107 14.32 30.78 16.93
C THR A 107 14.44 30.50 18.43
N PHE A 108 15.21 29.48 18.78
CA PHE A 108 15.50 29.10 20.18
C PHE A 108 16.95 28.69 20.38
N GLN A 109 17.36 28.54 21.64
CA GLN A 109 18.70 28.09 22.02
C GLN A 109 18.70 26.60 22.31
N LYS A 110 19.23 25.77 21.39
CA LYS A 110 19.35 24.34 21.59
C LYS A 110 20.63 23.98 22.34
N PRO A 111 20.67 22.92 23.14
CA PRO A 111 21.90 22.40 23.70
C PRO A 111 22.87 21.91 22.63
N VAL A 112 24.17 21.94 22.95
CA VAL A 112 25.23 21.31 22.15
C VAL A 112 25.94 20.27 23.02
N TYR A 113 25.77 19.00 22.69
CA TYR A 113 26.40 17.92 23.44
C TYR A 113 27.86 17.76 23.07
N ASP A 114 28.74 17.92 24.04
CA ASP A 114 30.18 17.71 23.89
C ASP A 114 30.52 16.24 24.21
N SER A 115 30.86 15.49 23.19
CA SER A 115 31.18 14.07 23.31
C SER A 115 32.39 13.77 24.21
N PRO A 116 33.49 14.54 24.20
CA PRO A 116 34.61 14.37 25.12
C PRO A 116 34.21 14.50 26.60
N THR A 117 33.50 15.55 26.99
CA THR A 117 33.08 15.77 28.40
C THR A 117 31.88 14.95 28.78
N GLY A 118 31.04 14.57 27.80
CA GLY A 118 29.82 13.81 28.04
C GLY A 118 28.66 14.66 28.58
N GLU A 119 28.64 15.95 28.31
CA GLU A 119 27.64 16.90 28.80
C GLU A 119 27.31 17.95 27.72
N ALA A 120 26.13 18.53 27.81
CA ALA A 120 25.74 19.73 27.05
C ALA A 120 25.95 20.98 27.92
N ARG A 121 27.09 21.66 27.76
CA ARG A 121 27.45 22.88 28.52
C ARG A 121 27.23 24.17 27.75
N GLN A 122 27.06 24.08 26.45
CA GLN A 122 26.85 25.21 25.55
C GLN A 122 25.51 25.11 24.88
N THR A 123 25.04 26.24 24.41
CA THR A 123 23.85 26.33 23.55
C THR A 123 24.21 27.04 22.25
N GLU A 124 23.48 26.78 21.21
CA GLU A 124 23.55 27.49 19.94
C GLU A 124 22.14 27.84 19.44
N ALA A 125 22.05 28.92 18.66
CA ALA A 125 20.79 29.34 18.07
C ALA A 125 20.35 28.35 16.99
N PHE A 126 19.14 27.84 17.08
CA PHE A 126 18.49 27.09 16.04
C PHE A 126 17.41 27.96 15.36
N VAL A 127 17.55 28.14 14.07
CA VAL A 127 16.61 28.90 13.24
C VAL A 127 15.79 27.92 12.41
N PRO A 128 14.48 27.76 12.69
CA PRO A 128 13.62 26.90 11.90
C PRO A 128 13.61 27.26 10.41
N ARG A 129 13.42 26.24 9.59
CA ARG A 129 13.28 26.31 8.13
C ARG A 129 11.96 25.67 7.72
N GLN A 130 11.68 25.68 6.42
CA GLN A 130 10.51 24.94 5.92
C GLN A 130 10.60 23.47 6.33
N PHE A 131 11.73 22.79 6.08
CA PHE A 131 11.92 21.40 6.47
C PHE A 131 12.92 21.31 7.64
N ASN A 132 12.43 20.82 8.79
CA ASN A 132 13.23 20.63 9.99
C ASN A 132 13.40 19.12 10.25
N LEU A 133 14.59 18.59 9.93
CA LEU A 133 14.88 17.18 10.00
C LEU A 133 15.36 16.79 11.41
N LEU A 134 14.61 15.96 12.12
CA LEU A 134 14.94 15.48 13.46
C LEU A 134 15.79 14.21 13.34
N ASP A 135 17.10 14.34 13.44
CA ASP A 135 18.05 13.21 13.35
C ASP A 135 18.31 12.58 14.71
N GLY A 136 17.83 11.37 14.95
CA GLY A 136 18.12 10.64 16.20
C GLY A 136 17.27 9.42 16.44
N GLU A 137 17.79 8.46 17.22
CA GLU A 137 17.10 7.20 17.58
C GLU A 137 15.73 7.43 18.22
N VAL A 138 15.56 8.56 18.92
CA VAL A 138 14.34 8.91 19.66
C VAL A 138 13.36 9.76 18.85
N SER A 139 13.70 10.21 17.64
CA SER A 139 12.89 11.15 16.86
C SER A 139 11.48 10.63 16.55
N THR A 140 11.34 9.33 16.42
CA THR A 140 10.09 8.64 16.11
C THR A 140 9.39 8.05 17.35
N TYR A 141 9.74 8.49 18.55
CA TYR A 141 9.11 7.96 19.78
C TYR A 141 7.64 8.38 19.90
N PRO A 142 6.80 7.55 20.55
CA PRO A 142 5.37 7.86 20.72
C PRO A 142 5.10 9.23 21.35
N ALA A 143 6.01 9.73 22.20
CA ALA A 143 5.91 11.04 22.85
C ALA A 143 5.87 12.23 21.85
N PHE A 144 6.41 12.05 20.64
CA PHE A 144 6.51 13.10 19.62
C PHE A 144 5.50 12.97 18.47
N ARG A 145 4.73 11.87 18.47
CA ARG A 145 3.86 11.47 17.37
C ARG A 145 2.85 12.55 16.93
N GLU A 146 2.37 13.36 17.88
CA GLU A 146 1.40 14.44 17.59
C GLU A 146 2.04 15.72 17.07
N GLN A 147 3.35 15.88 17.25
CA GLN A 147 4.09 17.06 16.82
C GLN A 147 4.80 16.87 15.47
N VAL A 148 5.13 15.60 15.12
CA VAL A 148 5.82 15.25 13.89
C VAL A 148 4.84 15.17 12.74
N ASP A 149 5.15 15.86 11.62
CA ASP A 149 4.32 15.89 10.42
C ASP A 149 4.58 14.69 9.51
N PHE A 150 5.84 14.26 9.42
CA PHE A 150 6.25 13.12 8.61
C PHE A 150 7.33 12.31 9.33
N SER A 151 7.21 11.01 9.30
CA SER A 151 8.11 10.10 10.03
C SER A 151 8.72 9.04 9.12
N ILE A 152 10.05 8.96 9.16
CA ILE A 152 10.86 8.01 8.40
C ILE A 152 11.53 7.07 9.40
N PHE A 153 11.38 5.77 9.20
CA PHE A 153 12.05 4.76 10.00
C PHE A 153 13.07 4.03 9.13
N ILE A 154 14.36 4.10 9.50
CA ILE A 154 15.44 3.40 8.81
C ILE A 154 15.84 2.18 9.60
N ASP A 155 15.66 1.00 9.02
CA ASP A 155 16.06 -0.29 9.58
C ASP A 155 17.30 -0.84 8.88
N SER A 156 17.88 -1.90 9.44
CA SER A 156 19.01 -2.63 8.89
C SER A 156 19.10 -3.96 9.63
N ASP A 157 19.78 -4.94 9.07
CA ASP A 157 20.07 -6.15 9.83
C ASP A 157 21.06 -5.87 10.98
N TRP A 158 20.99 -6.71 12.01
CA TRP A 158 21.77 -6.51 13.23
C TRP A 158 23.28 -6.60 13.00
N LYS A 159 23.75 -7.30 11.96
CA LYS A 159 25.20 -7.44 11.66
C LYS A 159 25.75 -6.14 11.08
N THR A 160 25.01 -5.53 10.16
CA THR A 160 25.31 -4.21 9.59
C THR A 160 25.30 -3.14 10.69
N GLN A 161 24.27 -3.14 11.56
CA GLN A 161 24.21 -2.23 12.71
C GLN A 161 25.43 -2.41 13.64
N LEU A 162 25.79 -3.66 13.94
CA LEU A 162 26.94 -3.99 14.82
C LEU A 162 28.26 -3.53 14.20
N ALA A 163 28.51 -3.84 12.93
CA ALA A 163 29.72 -3.44 12.21
C ALA A 163 29.90 -1.93 12.25
N THR A 164 28.88 -1.17 11.82
CA THR A 164 28.89 0.30 11.82
C THR A 164 29.14 0.89 13.21
N ARG A 165 28.53 0.30 14.25
CA ARG A 165 28.75 0.81 15.62
C ARG A 165 30.11 0.48 16.18
N ILE A 166 30.65 -0.71 15.93
CA ILE A 166 32.00 -1.10 16.38
C ILE A 166 33.02 -0.12 15.81
N ASP A 167 33.01 0.08 14.48
CA ASP A 167 33.95 0.95 13.81
C ASP A 167 33.87 2.38 14.37
N ARG A 168 32.64 2.94 14.46
CA ARG A 168 32.43 4.27 15.02
C ARG A 168 32.86 4.37 16.50
N ASP A 169 32.50 3.41 17.34
CA ASP A 169 32.74 3.48 18.78
C ASP A 169 34.26 3.28 19.10
N ILE A 170 34.98 2.53 18.28
CA ILE A 170 36.44 2.43 18.35
C ILE A 170 37.10 3.73 17.88
N GLU A 171 36.78 4.20 16.67
CA GLU A 171 37.40 5.36 16.05
C GLU A 171 37.11 6.68 16.76
N THR A 172 35.85 6.90 17.15
CA THR A 172 35.39 8.20 17.68
C THR A 172 35.31 8.26 19.19
N ARG A 173 35.14 7.13 19.89
CA ARG A 173 34.99 7.07 21.34
C ARG A 173 36.16 6.40 22.05
N GLY A 174 37.08 5.79 21.29
CA GLY A 174 38.22 5.08 21.84
C GLY A 174 37.87 3.84 22.65
N TYR A 175 36.74 3.19 22.33
CA TYR A 175 36.34 1.95 23.01
C TYR A 175 37.20 0.79 22.47
N ASP A 176 37.47 -0.18 23.35
CA ASP A 176 37.90 -1.48 22.87
C ASP A 176 36.70 -2.24 22.24
N ARG A 177 37.02 -3.31 21.51
CA ARG A 177 36.00 -4.08 20.76
C ARG A 177 34.95 -4.74 21.69
N GLU A 178 35.38 -5.22 22.85
CA GLU A 178 34.46 -5.88 23.82
C GLU A 178 33.43 -4.88 24.35
N LYS A 179 33.89 -3.69 24.73
CA LYS A 179 33.03 -2.60 25.18
C LYS A 179 32.08 -2.11 24.08
N ALA A 180 32.54 -2.02 22.84
CA ALA A 180 31.69 -1.65 21.71
C ALA A 180 30.58 -2.67 21.48
N ILE A 181 30.91 -3.97 21.52
CA ILE A 181 29.92 -5.06 21.43
C ILE A 181 28.93 -5.01 22.59
N ALA A 182 29.42 -4.91 23.83
CA ALA A 182 28.54 -4.83 25.02
C ALA A 182 27.58 -3.62 24.94
N THR A 183 28.07 -2.48 24.47
CA THR A 183 27.25 -1.28 24.25
C THR A 183 26.20 -1.52 23.18
N PHE A 184 26.53 -2.21 22.09
CA PHE A 184 25.58 -2.57 21.05
C PHE A 184 24.45 -3.49 21.58
N LEU A 185 24.83 -4.55 22.29
CA LEU A 185 23.85 -5.50 22.85
C LEU A 185 22.85 -4.80 23.78
N GLN A 186 23.33 -3.91 24.63
CA GLN A 186 22.49 -3.19 25.57
C GLN A 186 21.66 -2.09 24.86
N SER A 187 22.28 -1.27 24.04
CA SER A 187 21.62 -0.12 23.40
C SER A 187 20.68 -0.55 22.26
N ASN A 188 21.17 -1.34 21.28
CA ASN A 188 20.38 -1.67 20.10
C ASN A 188 19.42 -2.84 20.32
N LEU A 189 19.93 -3.96 20.86
CA LEU A 189 19.12 -5.18 20.94
C LEU A 189 18.16 -5.17 22.14
N ARG A 190 18.51 -4.50 23.23
CA ARG A 190 17.64 -4.45 24.40
C ARG A 190 16.83 -3.16 24.45
N GLU A 191 17.47 -2.01 24.68
CA GLU A 191 16.74 -0.76 24.93
C GLU A 191 15.99 -0.25 23.68
N PHE A 192 16.60 -0.31 22.50
CA PHE A 192 15.88 0.11 21.31
C PHE A 192 14.68 -0.83 21.02
N SER A 193 14.81 -2.12 21.24
CA SER A 193 13.68 -3.06 21.09
C SER A 193 12.56 -2.77 22.07
N GLU A 194 12.88 -2.29 23.28
CA GLU A 194 11.90 -1.96 24.32
C GLU A 194 11.23 -0.60 24.07
N TYR A 195 11.99 0.43 23.71
CA TYR A 195 11.51 1.81 23.66
C TYR A 195 11.33 2.38 22.24
N GLY A 196 12.09 1.87 21.27
CA GLY A 196 12.15 2.44 19.91
C GLY A 196 11.48 1.62 18.82
N ALA A 197 11.47 0.29 18.93
CA ALA A 197 11.02 -0.59 17.85
C ALA A 197 9.53 -0.41 17.51
N GLU A 198 8.70 -0.02 18.46
CA GLU A 198 7.28 0.21 18.23
C GLU A 198 7.03 1.37 17.25
N SER A 199 7.94 2.32 17.15
CA SER A 199 7.81 3.47 16.25
C SER A 199 7.79 3.09 14.76
N LYS A 200 8.33 1.93 14.38
CA LYS A 200 8.20 1.39 13.02
C LYS A 200 6.73 1.26 12.59
N LYS A 201 5.82 0.92 13.49
CA LYS A 201 4.40 0.66 13.16
C LYS A 201 3.61 1.89 12.72
N TRP A 202 4.09 3.09 12.99
CA TRP A 202 3.38 4.33 12.67
C TRP A 202 4.19 5.31 11.82
N ALA A 203 5.40 4.93 11.43
CA ALA A 203 6.19 5.70 10.48
C ALA A 203 5.45 5.84 9.14
N ASP A 204 5.67 6.94 8.41
CA ASP A 204 5.10 7.17 7.10
C ASP A 204 5.86 6.41 6.02
N LEU A 205 7.16 6.25 6.23
CA LEU A 205 8.06 5.62 5.29
C LEU A 205 9.05 4.70 6.02
N HIS A 206 9.25 3.50 5.48
CA HIS A 206 10.29 2.59 5.92
C HIS A 206 11.40 2.51 4.88
N LEU A 207 12.63 2.70 5.33
CA LEU A 207 13.85 2.49 4.56
C LEU A 207 14.63 1.32 5.15
N TYR A 208 15.30 0.59 4.31
CA TYR A 208 16.25 -0.44 4.68
C TYR A 208 17.65 -0.06 4.22
N CYS A 209 18.63 -0.15 5.12
CA CYS A 209 20.04 0.06 4.85
C CYS A 209 20.73 -1.30 4.78
N ASP A 210 21.27 -1.66 3.62
CA ASP A 210 21.96 -2.93 3.40
C ASP A 210 23.41 -2.93 3.95
N GLU A 211 24.13 -4.03 3.76
CA GLU A 211 25.53 -4.20 4.20
C GLU A 211 26.52 -3.30 3.47
N ASP A 212 26.18 -2.83 2.27
CA ASP A 212 26.96 -1.88 1.47
C ASP A 212 26.54 -0.43 1.70
N TYR A 213 25.67 -0.19 2.68
CA TYR A 213 25.09 1.12 3.05
C TYR A 213 24.20 1.76 1.97
N HIS A 214 23.66 0.96 1.05
CA HIS A 214 22.63 1.44 0.15
C HIS A 214 21.29 1.50 0.88
N LEU A 215 20.54 2.57 0.61
CA LEU A 215 19.22 2.77 1.17
C LEU A 215 18.16 2.43 0.14
N GLU A 216 17.24 1.55 0.53
CA GLU A 216 16.08 1.17 -0.25
C GLU A 216 14.80 1.52 0.50
N ILE A 217 13.78 1.96 -0.23
CA ILE A 217 12.44 2.14 0.33
C ILE A 217 11.79 0.76 0.39
N GLU A 218 11.49 0.28 1.61
CA GLU A 218 10.80 -1.01 1.80
C GLU A 218 9.29 -0.88 1.71
N SER A 219 8.76 0.17 2.33
CA SER A 219 7.33 0.39 2.37
C SER A 219 6.99 1.83 2.72
N VAL A 220 5.80 2.21 2.36
CA VAL A 220 5.21 3.53 2.61
C VAL A 220 3.81 3.37 3.20
N SER A 221 3.37 4.32 4.04
CA SER A 221 2.01 4.27 4.57
C SER A 221 0.96 4.38 3.45
N ASP A 222 -0.18 3.73 3.64
CA ASP A 222 -1.29 3.74 2.69
C ASP A 222 -1.71 5.16 2.30
N THR A 223 -1.76 6.08 3.24
CA THR A 223 -2.11 7.49 3.00
C THR A 223 -1.12 8.15 2.04
N VAL A 224 0.19 8.01 2.30
CA VAL A 224 1.24 8.61 1.47
C VAL A 224 1.29 7.95 0.08
N PHE A 225 1.13 6.62 0.02
CA PHE A 225 1.11 5.92 -1.26
C PHE A 225 -0.06 6.37 -2.15
N LEU A 226 -1.25 6.52 -1.59
CA LEU A 226 -2.43 6.94 -2.36
C LEU A 226 -2.29 8.35 -2.97
N GLN A 227 -1.55 9.24 -2.29
CA GLN A 227 -1.33 10.61 -2.75
C GLN A 227 -0.16 10.74 -3.72
N HIS A 228 0.85 9.86 -3.61
CA HIS A 228 2.14 9.99 -4.30
C HIS A 228 2.63 8.68 -4.96
N HIS A 229 1.72 7.80 -5.38
CA HIS A 229 2.04 6.50 -5.95
C HIS A 229 2.99 6.57 -7.15
N ASP A 230 2.99 7.68 -7.90
CA ASP A 230 3.84 7.92 -9.06
C ASP A 230 5.32 8.12 -8.71
N LEU A 231 5.64 8.36 -7.44
CA LEU A 231 7.03 8.49 -6.97
C LEU A 231 7.68 7.14 -6.63
N PHE A 232 6.87 6.11 -6.46
CA PHE A 232 7.37 4.79 -6.07
C PHE A 232 7.30 3.84 -7.26
N ASP A 233 8.42 3.19 -7.61
CA ASP A 233 8.37 1.95 -8.36
C ASP A 233 7.75 0.91 -7.42
N SER A 234 6.48 0.87 -7.45
CA SER A 234 5.78 -0.33 -7.08
C SER A 234 5.69 -1.13 -8.36
N ASP A 235 5.89 -2.44 -8.29
CA ASP A 235 5.44 -3.36 -9.34
C ASP A 235 3.95 -3.10 -9.67
N TYR A 236 3.31 -2.19 -8.93
CA TYR A 236 1.93 -1.74 -8.97
C TYR A 236 1.72 -0.42 -9.75
N ALA A 237 2.67 0.53 -9.79
CA ALA A 237 2.47 1.84 -10.42
C ALA A 237 2.55 1.79 -11.97
N GLU A 238 3.38 0.93 -12.55
CA GLU A 238 3.42 0.69 -14.00
C GLU A 238 2.29 -0.21 -14.51
N VAL A 239 1.65 -0.96 -13.59
CA VAL A 239 0.71 -2.01 -13.94
C VAL A 239 -0.62 -1.43 -14.47
N GLY A 240 -1.05 -0.25 -14.02
CA GLY A 240 -2.33 0.33 -14.44
C GLY A 240 -3.50 -0.66 -14.27
N LEU A 241 -4.66 -0.34 -14.82
CA LEU A 241 -5.82 -1.24 -14.79
C LEU A 241 -5.71 -2.43 -15.76
N LYS A 242 -4.69 -2.46 -16.63
CA LYS A 242 -4.51 -3.51 -17.66
C LYS A 242 -3.90 -4.78 -17.09
N GLY A 243 -4.29 -5.95 -17.60
CA GLY A 243 -3.77 -7.26 -17.22
C GLY A 243 -4.77 -8.14 -16.45
N LEU A 244 -4.26 -8.99 -15.56
CA LEU A 244 -5.06 -9.90 -14.73
C LEU A 244 -5.87 -9.13 -13.68
N VAL A 245 -7.17 -9.36 -13.62
CA VAL A 245 -8.06 -8.91 -12.53
C VAL A 245 -8.65 -10.11 -11.83
N VAL A 246 -8.48 -10.23 -10.52
CA VAL A 246 -9.06 -11.32 -9.72
C VAL A 246 -10.32 -10.86 -9.00
N PRO A 247 -11.51 -11.36 -9.38
CA PRO A 247 -12.75 -11.06 -8.67
C PRO A 247 -12.75 -11.88 -7.37
N VAL A 248 -12.57 -11.20 -6.24
CA VAL A 248 -12.36 -11.85 -4.94
C VAL A 248 -13.62 -12.52 -4.38
N LEU A 249 -13.41 -13.61 -3.63
CA LEU A 249 -14.45 -14.34 -2.92
C LEU A 249 -14.79 -13.66 -1.58
N THR A 250 -16.06 -13.76 -1.15
CA THR A 250 -16.47 -13.30 0.19
C THR A 250 -16.59 -14.48 1.14
N PRO A 251 -15.76 -14.58 2.19
CA PRO A 251 -15.88 -15.62 3.21
C PRO A 251 -17.01 -15.30 4.20
N PHE A 252 -17.85 -16.28 4.52
CA PHE A 252 -18.91 -16.15 5.52
C PHE A 252 -18.66 -17.04 6.72
N SER A 253 -18.71 -16.44 7.91
CA SER A 253 -18.64 -17.11 9.21
C SER A 253 -19.82 -18.05 9.45
N GLU A 254 -19.81 -18.77 10.57
CA GLU A 254 -20.91 -19.65 10.97
C GLU A 254 -22.25 -18.91 11.16
N ASN A 255 -22.20 -17.65 11.52
CA ASN A 255 -23.36 -16.79 11.72
C ASN A 255 -23.75 -15.99 10.46
N TRP A 256 -23.28 -16.42 9.28
CA TRP A 256 -23.56 -15.78 7.99
C TRP A 256 -23.09 -14.33 7.86
N LYS A 257 -22.23 -13.88 8.74
CA LYS A 257 -21.55 -12.57 8.63
C LYS A 257 -20.26 -12.72 7.82
N ILE A 258 -19.77 -11.63 7.26
CA ILE A 258 -18.45 -11.61 6.63
C ILE A 258 -17.40 -12.00 7.67
N ASP A 259 -16.53 -12.95 7.33
CA ASP A 259 -15.35 -13.28 8.11
C ASP A 259 -14.18 -12.37 7.65
N GLU A 260 -14.05 -11.24 8.35
CA GLU A 260 -13.02 -10.23 8.01
C GLU A 260 -11.61 -10.81 8.03
N ARG A 261 -11.30 -11.68 9.01
CA ARG A 261 -9.96 -12.27 9.13
C ARG A 261 -9.63 -13.19 7.96
N ALA A 262 -10.60 -13.99 7.55
CA ALA A 262 -10.44 -14.86 6.38
C ALA A 262 -10.33 -14.04 5.09
N PHE A 263 -11.09 -12.92 4.98
CA PHE A 263 -10.99 -12.02 3.84
C PHE A 263 -9.62 -11.35 3.74
N ILE A 264 -9.10 -10.82 4.86
CA ILE A 264 -7.77 -10.19 4.93
C ILE A 264 -6.69 -11.19 4.52
N ARG A 265 -6.66 -12.39 5.10
CA ARG A 265 -5.69 -13.42 4.71
C ARG A 265 -5.76 -13.83 3.24
N HIS A 266 -6.96 -13.79 2.67
CA HIS A 266 -7.14 -14.06 1.25
C HIS A 266 -6.54 -12.93 0.38
N LEU A 267 -6.72 -11.66 0.76
CA LEU A 267 -6.10 -10.53 0.06
C LEU A 267 -4.57 -10.59 0.12
N GLU A 268 -4.02 -10.86 1.31
CA GLU A 268 -2.59 -11.07 1.53
C GLU A 268 -2.05 -12.22 0.67
N PHE A 269 -2.76 -13.35 0.63
CA PHE A 269 -2.41 -14.49 -0.20
C PHE A 269 -2.34 -14.14 -1.69
N LEU A 270 -3.31 -13.39 -2.20
CA LEU A 270 -3.31 -12.94 -3.59
C LEU A 270 -2.12 -12.02 -3.89
N ALA A 271 -1.88 -11.03 -3.03
CA ALA A 271 -0.75 -10.10 -3.18
C ALA A 271 0.61 -10.81 -3.16
N GLN A 272 0.83 -11.73 -2.21
CA GLN A 272 2.06 -12.52 -2.10
C GLN A 272 2.34 -13.41 -3.32
N HIS A 273 1.31 -13.72 -4.13
CA HIS A 273 1.44 -14.54 -5.33
C HIS A 273 1.33 -13.74 -6.63
N GLY A 274 1.66 -12.44 -6.60
CA GLY A 274 1.79 -11.60 -7.80
C GLY A 274 0.47 -11.12 -8.39
N VAL A 275 -0.63 -11.10 -7.62
CA VAL A 275 -1.87 -10.45 -8.06
C VAL A 275 -1.78 -8.96 -7.75
N HIS A 276 -1.89 -8.15 -8.80
CA HIS A 276 -1.79 -6.68 -8.70
C HIS A 276 -3.15 -5.96 -8.78
N ARG A 277 -4.21 -6.66 -9.18
CA ARG A 277 -5.55 -6.09 -9.36
C ARG A 277 -6.62 -7.03 -8.88
N ILE A 278 -7.54 -6.51 -8.08
CA ILE A 278 -8.72 -7.25 -7.62
C ILE A 278 -10.01 -6.54 -8.00
N MET A 279 -11.08 -7.29 -8.13
CA MET A 279 -12.44 -6.75 -8.21
C MET A 279 -13.21 -7.17 -6.96
N VAL A 280 -13.68 -6.21 -6.19
CA VAL A 280 -14.53 -6.45 -5.01
C VAL A 280 -16.01 -6.34 -5.37
N ASN A 281 -16.84 -7.00 -4.61
CA ASN A 281 -18.31 -6.95 -4.76
C ASN A 281 -18.83 -7.44 -6.12
N GLY A 282 -18.01 -8.19 -6.90
CA GLY A 282 -18.45 -8.75 -8.17
C GLY A 282 -19.32 -10.01 -8.03
N THR A 283 -19.62 -10.67 -9.14
CA THR A 283 -20.39 -11.92 -9.18
C THR A 283 -19.76 -13.01 -8.33
N THR A 284 -18.44 -13.12 -8.37
CA THR A 284 -17.65 -14.09 -7.58
C THR A 284 -17.71 -13.81 -6.08
N ALA A 285 -17.92 -12.55 -5.68
CA ALA A 285 -18.12 -12.14 -4.30
C ALA A 285 -19.55 -12.38 -3.78
N GLU A 286 -20.44 -12.96 -4.58
CA GLU A 286 -21.84 -13.16 -4.23
C GLU A 286 -22.59 -11.82 -3.98
N PHE A 287 -22.29 -10.76 -4.76
CA PHE A 287 -22.84 -9.42 -4.53
C PHE A 287 -24.36 -9.38 -4.40
N PHE A 288 -25.06 -10.26 -5.12
CA PHE A 288 -26.52 -10.38 -5.10
C PHE A 288 -27.09 -10.89 -3.76
N SER A 289 -26.23 -11.42 -2.88
CA SER A 289 -26.59 -11.87 -1.52
C SER A 289 -26.05 -10.95 -0.42
N LEU A 290 -25.30 -9.90 -0.78
CA LEU A 290 -24.69 -8.96 0.16
C LEU A 290 -25.60 -7.75 0.40
N LEU A 291 -25.72 -7.35 1.66
CA LEU A 291 -26.32 -6.08 2.03
C LEU A 291 -25.43 -4.91 1.59
N PRO A 292 -26.01 -3.71 1.35
CA PRO A 292 -25.21 -2.53 1.00
C PRO A 292 -24.06 -2.26 1.99
N GLU A 293 -24.31 -2.36 3.29
CA GLU A 293 -23.28 -2.14 4.32
C GLU A 293 -22.18 -3.20 4.28
N GLU A 294 -22.49 -4.44 3.90
CA GLU A 294 -21.50 -5.49 3.71
C GLU A 294 -20.61 -5.23 2.49
N ARG A 295 -21.17 -4.72 1.39
CA ARG A 295 -20.40 -4.31 0.21
C ARG A 295 -19.46 -3.16 0.52
N LYS A 296 -19.96 -2.17 1.27
CA LYS A 296 -19.15 -1.05 1.77
C LYS A 296 -17.99 -1.50 2.67
N GLN A 297 -18.29 -2.46 3.57
CA GLN A 297 -17.31 -3.07 4.46
C GLN A 297 -16.20 -3.78 3.68
N LEU A 298 -16.54 -4.61 2.68
CA LEU A 298 -15.57 -5.32 1.85
C LEU A 298 -14.66 -4.37 1.06
N LEU A 299 -15.19 -3.29 0.51
CA LEU A 299 -14.39 -2.28 -0.18
C LEU A 299 -13.38 -1.61 0.77
N LYS A 300 -13.82 -1.22 1.97
CA LYS A 300 -12.94 -0.64 2.98
C LYS A 300 -11.84 -1.60 3.45
N LEU A 301 -12.19 -2.87 3.64
CA LEU A 301 -11.21 -3.90 4.00
C LEU A 301 -10.22 -4.14 2.85
N ALA A 302 -10.70 -4.20 1.61
CA ALA A 302 -9.85 -4.36 0.45
C ALA A 302 -8.85 -3.20 0.36
N ARG A 303 -9.30 -1.94 0.43
CA ARG A 303 -8.39 -0.79 0.38
C ARG A 303 -7.37 -0.77 1.50
N ARG A 304 -7.76 -1.23 2.67
CA ARG A 304 -6.89 -1.24 3.84
C ARG A 304 -5.80 -2.32 3.80
N TYR A 305 -6.08 -3.47 3.18
CA TYR A 305 -5.23 -4.67 3.29
C TYR A 305 -4.71 -5.22 1.96
N PHE A 306 -5.17 -4.69 0.83
CA PHE A 306 -4.66 -5.07 -0.48
C PHE A 306 -3.81 -3.93 -1.05
N PRO A 307 -2.53 -4.17 -1.34
CA PRO A 307 -1.61 -3.11 -1.77
C PRO A 307 -1.80 -2.70 -3.23
N GLY A 308 -2.45 -3.54 -4.05
CA GLY A 308 -2.65 -3.32 -5.47
C GLY A 308 -3.93 -2.53 -5.80
N MET A 309 -4.28 -2.52 -7.08
CA MET A 309 -5.44 -1.80 -7.60
C MET A 309 -6.76 -2.51 -7.29
N ILE A 310 -7.76 -1.74 -6.95
CA ILE A 310 -9.10 -2.21 -6.57
C ILE A 310 -10.14 -1.68 -7.55
N ILE A 311 -10.84 -2.58 -8.19
CA ILE A 311 -12.02 -2.27 -9.01
C ILE A 311 -13.26 -2.54 -8.14
N GLN A 312 -14.01 -1.49 -7.80
CA GLN A 312 -15.30 -1.65 -7.14
C GLN A 312 -16.35 -2.07 -8.18
N HIS A 313 -17.10 -3.12 -7.91
CA HIS A 313 -18.28 -3.43 -8.71
C HIS A 313 -19.50 -2.75 -8.11
N ALA A 314 -20.25 -2.02 -8.95
CA ALA A 314 -21.56 -1.48 -8.65
C ALA A 314 -22.60 -2.19 -9.51
N GLY A 315 -23.64 -2.70 -8.87
CA GLY A 315 -24.71 -3.40 -9.59
C GLY A 315 -25.86 -3.79 -8.66
N GLY A 316 -27.05 -3.63 -9.18
CA GLY A 316 -28.29 -3.89 -8.47
C GLY A 316 -29.49 -3.54 -9.35
N THR A 317 -30.68 -3.52 -8.76
CA THR A 317 -31.93 -3.24 -9.48
C THR A 317 -32.25 -1.75 -9.55
N GLY A 318 -31.73 -0.93 -8.64
CA GLY A 318 -32.09 0.48 -8.50
C GLY A 318 -30.98 1.44 -8.90
N LEU A 319 -31.31 2.47 -9.70
CA LEU A 319 -30.38 3.50 -10.12
C LEU A 319 -29.74 4.22 -8.92
N GLU A 320 -30.52 4.66 -7.95
CA GLU A 320 -30.00 5.43 -6.79
C GLU A 320 -29.11 4.60 -5.86
N GLN A 321 -29.40 3.30 -5.73
CA GLN A 321 -28.50 2.39 -5.04
C GLN A 321 -27.16 2.31 -5.76
N ASN A 322 -27.19 2.13 -7.07
CA ASN A 322 -25.96 1.99 -7.87
C ASN A 322 -25.16 3.28 -7.92
N LYS A 323 -25.80 4.47 -7.95
CA LYS A 323 -25.13 5.76 -7.75
C LYS A 323 -24.38 5.83 -6.42
N THR A 324 -25.03 5.35 -5.36
CA THR A 324 -24.39 5.29 -4.03
C THR A 324 -23.16 4.38 -4.04
N GLU A 325 -23.24 3.22 -4.72
CA GLU A 325 -22.12 2.28 -4.83
C GLU A 325 -20.98 2.83 -5.72
N VAL A 326 -21.29 3.64 -6.73
CA VAL A 326 -20.30 4.37 -7.54
C VAL A 326 -19.59 5.43 -6.68
N ARG A 327 -20.33 6.22 -5.92
CA ARG A 327 -19.75 7.20 -4.99
C ARG A 327 -18.83 6.54 -3.93
N TRP A 328 -19.13 5.32 -3.50
CA TRP A 328 -18.22 4.60 -2.60
C TRP A 328 -16.85 4.30 -3.25
N ALA A 329 -16.76 4.13 -4.58
CA ALA A 329 -15.47 3.99 -5.24
C ALA A 329 -14.62 5.25 -5.05
N ASN A 330 -15.23 6.44 -5.19
CA ASN A 330 -14.57 7.72 -4.95
C ASN A 330 -14.19 7.88 -3.45
N ASP A 331 -15.16 7.68 -2.55
CA ASP A 331 -15.01 7.96 -1.11
C ASP A 331 -14.04 7.02 -0.38
N PHE A 332 -13.90 5.78 -0.86
CA PHE A 332 -13.14 4.73 -0.17
C PHE A 332 -11.94 4.22 -0.95
N GLY A 333 -11.50 5.00 -1.97
CA GLY A 333 -10.23 4.82 -2.65
C GLY A 333 -10.16 3.57 -3.53
N ALA A 334 -11.23 3.26 -4.27
CA ALA A 334 -11.11 2.33 -5.38
C ALA A 334 -10.41 3.02 -6.56
N ASP A 335 -9.66 2.24 -7.33
CA ASP A 335 -8.91 2.74 -8.50
C ASP A 335 -9.76 2.76 -9.77
N ALA A 336 -10.91 2.09 -9.75
CA ALA A 336 -11.91 2.10 -10.81
C ALA A 336 -13.26 1.58 -10.31
N VAL A 337 -14.32 1.83 -11.07
CA VAL A 337 -15.64 1.23 -10.84
C VAL A 337 -16.10 0.48 -12.08
N ALA A 338 -16.64 -0.74 -11.90
CA ALA A 338 -17.24 -1.56 -12.96
C ALA A 338 -18.73 -1.73 -12.74
N VAL A 339 -19.56 -1.39 -13.74
CA VAL A 339 -20.99 -1.30 -13.60
C VAL A 339 -21.71 -2.23 -14.57
N LEU A 340 -22.62 -3.07 -14.03
CA LEU A 340 -23.55 -3.88 -14.82
C LEU A 340 -24.71 -3.02 -15.36
N PRO A 341 -25.27 -3.36 -16.53
CA PRO A 341 -26.59 -2.85 -16.90
C PRO A 341 -27.64 -3.26 -15.85
N PRO A 342 -28.83 -2.63 -15.83
CA PRO A 342 -29.89 -3.01 -14.90
C PRO A 342 -30.14 -4.52 -14.92
N ILE A 343 -30.25 -5.13 -13.73
CA ILE A 343 -30.45 -6.58 -13.60
C ILE A 343 -31.94 -6.95 -13.79
N TYR A 344 -32.83 -6.02 -13.48
CA TYR A 344 -34.27 -6.19 -13.60
C TYR A 344 -34.93 -4.84 -13.93
N PRO A 345 -35.85 -4.79 -14.94
CA PRO A 345 -36.27 -5.83 -15.87
C PRO A 345 -35.26 -6.12 -16.98
N SER A 346 -35.43 -7.27 -17.68
CA SER A 346 -34.62 -7.66 -18.86
C SER A 346 -35.23 -7.10 -20.16
N GLY A 347 -34.43 -7.03 -21.22
CA GLY A 347 -34.86 -6.59 -22.56
C GLY A 347 -35.21 -5.10 -22.62
N LEU A 348 -34.53 -4.29 -21.84
CA LEU A 348 -34.72 -2.84 -21.83
C LEU A 348 -34.32 -2.19 -23.15
N PRO A 349 -35.01 -1.09 -23.56
CA PRO A 349 -34.57 -0.30 -24.70
C PRO A 349 -33.14 0.25 -24.52
N GLU A 350 -32.36 0.21 -25.58
CA GLU A 350 -30.98 0.75 -25.59
C GLU A 350 -30.89 2.17 -25.02
N ALA A 351 -31.80 3.05 -25.40
CA ALA A 351 -31.83 4.44 -24.93
C ALA A 351 -31.95 4.51 -23.39
N GLY A 352 -32.72 3.63 -22.77
CA GLY A 352 -32.84 3.55 -21.31
C GLY A 352 -31.56 3.06 -20.65
N ILE A 353 -30.86 2.10 -21.26
CA ILE A 353 -29.56 1.59 -20.78
C ILE A 353 -28.49 2.68 -20.90
N ILE A 354 -28.48 3.45 -21.99
CA ILE A 354 -27.58 4.58 -22.20
C ILE A 354 -27.78 5.64 -21.10
N GLN A 355 -29.03 6.07 -20.88
CA GLN A 355 -29.35 7.04 -19.83
C GLN A 355 -28.94 6.55 -18.43
N TYR A 356 -29.15 5.27 -18.15
CA TYR A 356 -28.74 4.65 -16.90
C TYR A 356 -27.22 4.73 -16.70
N PHE A 357 -26.43 4.34 -17.68
CA PHE A 357 -24.97 4.39 -17.58
C PHE A 357 -24.45 5.83 -17.52
N GLN A 358 -24.97 6.75 -18.32
CA GLN A 358 -24.60 8.16 -18.26
C GLN A 358 -24.88 8.78 -16.88
N ALA A 359 -26.00 8.41 -16.24
CA ALA A 359 -26.34 8.87 -14.90
C ALA A 359 -25.42 8.28 -13.81
N LEU A 360 -24.80 7.13 -14.04
CA LEU A 360 -23.84 6.52 -13.13
C LEU A 360 -22.41 7.00 -13.38
N GLU A 361 -22.04 7.19 -14.65
CA GLU A 361 -20.75 7.73 -15.03
C GLU A 361 -20.55 9.15 -14.48
N ALA A 362 -21.59 9.97 -14.50
CA ALA A 362 -21.58 11.31 -13.95
C ALA A 362 -21.34 11.37 -12.41
N GLU A 363 -21.45 10.27 -11.70
CA GLU A 363 -21.14 10.16 -10.27
C GLU A 363 -19.72 9.61 -10.01
N ALA A 364 -18.97 9.20 -11.06
CA ALA A 364 -17.68 8.56 -10.92
C ALA A 364 -16.53 9.58 -11.09
N ASP A 365 -15.68 9.72 -10.07
CA ASP A 365 -14.42 10.46 -10.15
C ASP A 365 -13.24 9.54 -10.54
N VAL A 366 -13.47 8.21 -10.59
CA VAL A 366 -12.51 7.19 -10.97
C VAL A 366 -12.85 6.59 -12.34
N PRO A 367 -11.91 5.92 -13.05
CA PRO A 367 -12.17 5.24 -14.30
C PRO A 367 -13.43 4.37 -14.27
N PHE A 368 -14.36 4.62 -15.20
CA PHE A 368 -15.66 3.96 -15.29
C PHE A 368 -15.62 2.83 -16.31
N LEU A 369 -15.82 1.57 -15.88
CA LEU A 369 -15.87 0.41 -16.74
C LEU A 369 -17.32 -0.06 -16.92
N LEU A 370 -17.72 -0.32 -18.13
CA LEU A 370 -18.93 -1.05 -18.41
C LEU A 370 -18.71 -2.55 -18.20
N TYR A 371 -19.70 -3.25 -17.63
CA TYR A 371 -19.61 -4.69 -17.39
C TYR A 371 -20.72 -5.43 -18.15
N ASN A 372 -20.37 -6.10 -19.24
CA ASN A 372 -21.31 -6.85 -20.07
C ASN A 372 -21.46 -8.28 -19.55
N PHE A 373 -22.66 -8.64 -19.08
CA PHE A 373 -22.99 -10.00 -18.67
C PHE A 373 -24.46 -10.34 -18.94
N PRO A 374 -24.89 -10.36 -20.23
CA PRO A 374 -26.29 -10.50 -20.61
C PRO A 374 -26.95 -11.80 -20.11
N LYS A 375 -26.16 -12.88 -19.92
CA LYS A 375 -26.64 -14.13 -19.35
C LYS A 375 -27.30 -13.95 -17.97
N HIS A 376 -26.80 -12.99 -17.18
CA HIS A 376 -27.31 -12.72 -15.83
C HIS A 376 -28.19 -11.48 -15.74
N THR A 377 -27.94 -10.48 -16.57
CA THR A 377 -28.68 -9.23 -16.51
C THR A 377 -29.93 -9.24 -17.41
N GLY A 378 -29.94 -10.09 -18.45
CA GLY A 378 -30.96 -10.03 -19.52
C GLY A 378 -30.84 -8.80 -20.41
N ASN A 379 -29.82 -7.95 -20.19
CA ASN A 379 -29.53 -6.72 -20.91
C ASN A 379 -28.09 -6.76 -21.38
N GLY A 380 -27.83 -6.64 -22.67
CA GLY A 380 -26.49 -6.65 -23.27
C GLY A 380 -25.97 -5.24 -23.54
N ILE A 381 -24.67 -5.11 -23.64
CA ILE A 381 -24.00 -3.90 -24.11
C ILE A 381 -23.77 -4.03 -25.62
N THR A 382 -24.10 -2.98 -26.36
CA THR A 382 -24.02 -2.93 -27.82
C THR A 382 -22.99 -1.88 -28.27
N PRO A 383 -22.53 -1.90 -29.53
CA PRO A 383 -21.67 -0.86 -30.09
C PRO A 383 -22.23 0.55 -29.93
N LYS A 384 -23.56 0.69 -29.96
CA LYS A 384 -24.21 2.00 -29.77
C LYS A 384 -24.09 2.48 -28.34
N ILE A 385 -24.29 1.63 -27.34
CA ILE A 385 -24.09 1.96 -25.92
C ILE A 385 -22.64 2.40 -25.68
N LEU A 386 -21.66 1.66 -26.23
CA LEU A 386 -20.24 2.00 -26.12
C LEU A 386 -19.88 3.35 -26.74
N ARG A 387 -20.52 3.74 -27.83
CA ARG A 387 -20.29 5.06 -28.46
C ARG A 387 -20.94 6.22 -27.69
N GLU A 388 -22.07 6.01 -27.04
CA GLU A 388 -22.87 7.08 -26.42
C GLU A 388 -22.60 7.25 -24.91
N VAL A 389 -21.90 6.29 -24.27
CA VAL A 389 -21.54 6.33 -22.84
C VAL A 389 -20.05 6.58 -22.73
N PRO A 390 -19.57 7.67 -22.10
CA PRO A 390 -18.16 7.82 -21.76
C PRO A 390 -17.71 6.67 -20.86
N HIS A 391 -16.57 6.04 -21.16
CA HIS A 391 -16.06 4.93 -20.36
C HIS A 391 -14.57 4.70 -20.57
N TYR A 392 -13.92 4.17 -19.53
CA TYR A 392 -12.52 3.75 -19.60
C TYR A 392 -12.35 2.43 -20.36
N GLY A 393 -13.28 1.49 -20.22
CA GLY A 393 -13.19 0.18 -20.82
C GLY A 393 -14.43 -0.69 -20.59
N LEU A 394 -14.38 -1.88 -21.21
CA LEU A 394 -15.45 -2.88 -21.14
C LEU A 394 -14.91 -4.18 -20.56
N LYS A 395 -15.50 -4.65 -19.45
CA LYS A 395 -15.36 -6.04 -19.00
C LYS A 395 -16.46 -6.88 -19.66
N ASP A 396 -16.09 -7.81 -20.53
CA ASP A 396 -17.08 -8.62 -21.27
C ASP A 396 -17.06 -10.10 -20.87
N SER A 397 -18.08 -10.52 -20.14
CA SER A 397 -18.32 -11.94 -19.78
C SER A 397 -19.15 -12.69 -20.82
N ALA A 398 -19.67 -12.02 -21.85
CA ALA A 398 -20.31 -12.66 -23.01
C ALA A 398 -19.28 -13.17 -24.03
N ARG A 399 -18.05 -12.64 -24.00
CA ARG A 399 -16.98 -12.92 -24.95
C ARG A 399 -17.39 -12.52 -26.40
N ASN A 400 -18.04 -11.37 -26.51
CA ASN A 400 -18.35 -10.78 -27.81
C ASN A 400 -17.15 -9.91 -28.26
N PHE A 401 -16.19 -10.53 -28.92
CA PHE A 401 -14.94 -9.87 -29.30
C PHE A 401 -15.12 -8.76 -30.36
N GLU A 402 -16.26 -8.72 -31.05
CA GLU A 402 -16.60 -7.60 -31.96
C GLU A 402 -16.69 -6.26 -31.19
N LEU A 403 -16.99 -6.29 -29.89
CA LEU A 403 -17.03 -5.08 -29.07
C LEU A 403 -15.65 -4.47 -28.80
N MET A 404 -14.56 -5.19 -29.06
CA MET A 404 -13.20 -4.68 -28.85
C MET A 404 -12.91 -3.41 -29.66
N GLU A 405 -13.43 -3.33 -30.88
CA GLU A 405 -13.24 -2.17 -31.76
C GLU A 405 -14.01 -0.91 -31.32
N HIS A 406 -14.91 -1.07 -30.33
CA HIS A 406 -15.81 -0.03 -29.86
C HIS A 406 -15.51 0.47 -28.45
N THR A 407 -14.44 -0.01 -27.80
CA THR A 407 -14.03 0.38 -26.45
C THR A 407 -12.53 0.65 -26.38
N PRO A 408 -12.09 1.65 -25.59
CA PRO A 408 -10.65 1.93 -25.43
C PRO A 408 -9.87 0.76 -24.83
N ASN A 409 -10.47 0.06 -23.86
CA ASN A 409 -9.86 -1.05 -23.15
C ASN A 409 -10.87 -2.20 -23.00
N TYR A 410 -10.56 -3.34 -23.63
CA TYR A 410 -11.40 -4.54 -23.52
C TYR A 410 -10.80 -5.55 -22.55
N PHE A 411 -11.58 -6.00 -21.56
CA PHE A 411 -11.17 -7.02 -20.60
C PHE A 411 -11.98 -8.29 -20.84
N VAL A 412 -11.28 -9.38 -21.14
CA VAL A 412 -11.90 -10.69 -21.35
C VAL A 412 -12.46 -11.21 -20.03
N GLY A 413 -13.75 -11.36 -19.90
CA GLY A 413 -14.44 -11.85 -18.69
C GLY A 413 -14.29 -13.35 -18.43
N SER A 414 -13.24 -13.97 -18.94
CA SER A 414 -12.92 -15.39 -18.80
C SER A 414 -11.43 -15.61 -18.97
N SER A 415 -10.87 -16.59 -18.28
CA SER A 415 -9.47 -17.01 -18.47
C SER A 415 -9.27 -18.17 -19.47
N THR A 416 -10.36 -18.69 -20.03
CA THR A 416 -10.28 -19.86 -20.93
C THR A 416 -9.92 -19.51 -22.37
N THR A 417 -10.03 -18.24 -22.75
CA THR A 417 -9.77 -17.74 -24.12
C THR A 417 -9.18 -16.31 -24.02
N VAL A 418 -7.95 -16.18 -23.52
CA VAL A 418 -7.30 -14.87 -23.27
C VAL A 418 -6.24 -14.58 -24.33
N PHE A 419 -5.48 -15.57 -24.74
CA PHE A 419 -4.30 -15.40 -25.57
C PHE A 419 -4.61 -14.65 -26.88
N GLU A 420 -5.55 -15.14 -27.67
CA GLU A 420 -5.87 -14.52 -28.97
C GLU A 420 -6.42 -13.08 -28.81
N PRO A 421 -7.40 -12.80 -27.92
CA PRO A 421 -7.85 -11.42 -27.71
C PRO A 421 -6.74 -10.46 -27.26
N VAL A 422 -5.80 -10.90 -26.40
CA VAL A 422 -4.69 -10.04 -25.98
C VAL A 422 -3.74 -9.76 -27.16
N GLN A 423 -3.45 -10.74 -28.02
CA GLN A 423 -2.70 -10.51 -29.25
C GLN A 423 -3.41 -9.54 -30.21
N GLN A 424 -4.73 -9.41 -30.10
CA GLN A 424 -5.55 -8.47 -30.89
C GLN A 424 -5.75 -7.12 -30.17
N GLY A 425 -5.11 -6.89 -29.01
CA GLY A 425 -5.15 -5.62 -28.30
C GLY A 425 -6.10 -5.56 -27.10
N ALA A 426 -6.62 -6.70 -26.61
CA ALA A 426 -7.35 -6.69 -25.35
C ALA A 426 -6.44 -6.22 -24.19
N ALA A 427 -6.98 -5.37 -23.35
CA ALA A 427 -6.25 -4.74 -22.25
C ALA A 427 -5.95 -5.70 -21.09
N GLY A 428 -6.74 -6.77 -20.94
CA GLY A 428 -6.54 -7.72 -19.85
C GLY A 428 -7.65 -8.78 -19.77
N PHE A 429 -7.67 -9.48 -18.65
CA PHE A 429 -8.64 -10.55 -18.43
C PHE A 429 -9.03 -10.71 -16.96
N VAL A 430 -10.19 -11.29 -16.72
CA VAL A 430 -10.75 -11.50 -15.38
C VAL A 430 -10.86 -13.00 -15.10
N SER A 431 -10.27 -13.46 -14.00
CA SER A 431 -10.27 -14.89 -13.64
C SER A 431 -10.69 -15.14 -12.19
N ALA A 432 -11.84 -15.78 -12.00
CA ALA A 432 -12.29 -16.24 -10.68
C ALA A 432 -11.43 -17.40 -10.13
N THR A 433 -10.88 -18.24 -10.99
CA THR A 433 -10.03 -19.39 -10.59
C THR A 433 -8.63 -18.97 -10.11
N ALA A 434 -8.23 -17.72 -10.39
CA ALA A 434 -7.02 -17.12 -9.82
C ALA A 434 -7.11 -16.93 -8.29
N ASN A 435 -8.32 -16.91 -7.68
CA ASN A 435 -8.46 -16.96 -6.23
C ASN A 435 -7.81 -18.19 -5.59
N VAL A 436 -7.71 -19.29 -6.32
CA VAL A 436 -7.19 -20.57 -5.81
C VAL A 436 -5.74 -20.85 -6.21
N ARG A 437 -5.35 -20.43 -7.41
CA ARG A 437 -3.99 -20.63 -7.94
C ARG A 437 -3.46 -19.34 -8.58
N PRO A 438 -3.30 -18.27 -7.78
CA PRO A 438 -2.91 -16.95 -8.31
C PRO A 438 -1.57 -17.01 -9.07
N GLU A 439 -0.61 -17.80 -8.61
CA GLU A 439 0.71 -17.96 -9.21
C GLU A 439 0.68 -18.39 -10.68
N LEU A 440 -0.29 -19.23 -11.06
CA LEU A 440 -0.45 -19.65 -12.46
C LEU A 440 -0.88 -18.49 -13.36
N TYR A 441 -1.80 -17.68 -12.87
CA TYR A 441 -2.38 -16.56 -13.64
C TYR A 441 -1.45 -15.36 -13.69
N ALA A 442 -0.70 -15.10 -12.62
CA ALA A 442 0.34 -14.08 -12.58
C ALA A 442 1.48 -14.45 -13.57
N ALA A 443 1.94 -15.69 -13.57
CA ALA A 443 2.93 -16.15 -14.55
C ALA A 443 2.41 -16.05 -16.00
N PHE A 444 1.13 -16.36 -16.23
CA PHE A 444 0.51 -16.21 -17.55
C PHE A 444 0.44 -14.74 -17.99
N GLU A 445 0.07 -13.83 -17.08
CA GLU A 445 0.08 -12.40 -17.33
C GLU A 445 1.48 -11.92 -17.74
N MET A 446 2.51 -12.31 -17.01
CA MET A 446 3.91 -11.94 -17.34
C MET A 446 4.31 -12.38 -18.76
N LEU A 447 3.95 -13.60 -19.15
CA LEU A 447 4.24 -14.07 -20.52
C LEU A 447 3.51 -13.26 -21.61
N LEU A 448 2.29 -12.80 -21.29
CA LEU A 448 1.51 -11.94 -22.21
C LEU A 448 2.13 -10.54 -22.30
N VAL A 449 2.54 -9.96 -21.17
CA VAL A 449 3.17 -8.62 -21.11
C VAL A 449 4.55 -8.64 -21.79
N ASP A 450 5.36 -9.66 -21.55
CA ASP A 450 6.69 -9.84 -22.14
C ASP A 450 6.66 -10.23 -23.62
N ALA A 451 5.46 -10.35 -24.20
CA ALA A 451 5.23 -10.80 -25.58
C ALA A 451 5.89 -12.16 -25.91
N LYS A 452 5.98 -13.06 -24.92
CA LYS A 452 6.48 -14.44 -25.08
C LYS A 452 5.40 -15.33 -25.69
N VAL A 453 5.16 -15.15 -26.98
CA VAL A 453 4.00 -15.69 -27.70
C VAL A 453 3.87 -17.22 -27.58
N GLU A 454 4.95 -17.96 -27.80
CA GLU A 454 4.93 -19.43 -27.79
C GLU A 454 4.65 -19.98 -26.38
N GLU A 455 5.34 -19.45 -25.37
CA GLU A 455 5.15 -19.85 -23.96
C GLU A 455 3.77 -19.47 -23.46
N ALA A 456 3.27 -18.28 -23.83
CA ALA A 456 1.93 -17.82 -23.47
C ALA A 456 0.84 -18.71 -24.10
N ALA A 457 1.01 -19.12 -25.36
CA ALA A 457 0.07 -20.05 -26.03
C ALA A 457 0.03 -21.41 -25.34
N VAL A 458 1.18 -21.93 -24.91
CA VAL A 458 1.26 -23.19 -24.14
C VAL A 458 0.59 -23.02 -22.78
N MET A 459 0.90 -21.93 -22.05
CA MET A 459 0.32 -21.68 -20.73
C MET A 459 -1.19 -21.45 -20.78
N GLN A 460 -1.71 -20.89 -21.88
CA GLN A 460 -3.17 -20.77 -22.10
C GLN A 460 -3.88 -22.13 -22.01
N GLN A 461 -3.25 -23.22 -22.49
CA GLN A 461 -3.85 -24.55 -22.39
C GLN A 461 -3.90 -25.04 -20.94
N GLU A 462 -2.86 -24.79 -20.14
CA GLU A 462 -2.87 -25.11 -18.71
C GLU A 462 -3.94 -24.30 -17.96
N VAL A 463 -4.01 -22.98 -18.19
CA VAL A 463 -5.02 -22.11 -17.63
C VAL A 463 -6.44 -22.56 -17.99
N LYS A 464 -6.65 -22.94 -19.26
CA LYS A 464 -7.93 -23.46 -19.73
C LYS A 464 -8.30 -24.77 -19.05
N ALA A 465 -7.38 -25.72 -18.97
CA ALA A 465 -7.59 -27.00 -18.32
C ALA A 465 -7.86 -26.85 -16.82
N TYR A 466 -7.12 -25.96 -16.15
CA TYR A 466 -7.33 -25.65 -14.74
C TYR A 466 -8.69 -25.01 -14.50
N SER A 467 -9.06 -23.99 -15.27
CA SER A 467 -10.35 -23.29 -15.15
C SER A 467 -11.55 -24.22 -15.42
N ALA A 468 -11.43 -25.16 -16.36
CA ALA A 468 -12.48 -26.13 -16.69
C ALA A 468 -12.90 -26.99 -15.50
N ARG A 469 -11.99 -27.24 -14.55
CA ARG A 469 -12.28 -28.02 -13.33
C ARG A 469 -13.35 -27.40 -12.45
N PHE A 470 -13.56 -26.09 -12.54
CA PHE A 470 -14.50 -25.31 -11.71
C PHE A 470 -15.82 -25.02 -12.43
N SER A 471 -15.97 -25.43 -13.69
CA SER A 471 -17.15 -25.07 -14.51
C SER A 471 -18.47 -25.63 -13.98
N ALA A 472 -18.46 -26.79 -13.34
CA ALA A 472 -19.65 -27.43 -12.76
C ALA A 472 -19.96 -26.96 -11.32
N GLY A 473 -18.92 -26.64 -10.54
CA GLY A 473 -19.06 -26.35 -9.09
C GLY A 473 -19.10 -24.86 -8.74
N GLY A 474 -18.73 -23.97 -9.67
CA GLY A 474 -18.80 -22.52 -9.49
C GLY A 474 -18.14 -21.98 -8.20
N ILE A 475 -18.80 -21.02 -7.55
CA ILE A 475 -18.32 -20.35 -6.34
C ILE A 475 -18.13 -21.32 -5.15
N PRO A 476 -19.05 -22.27 -4.86
CA PRO A 476 -18.82 -23.25 -3.79
C PRO A 476 -17.51 -24.00 -3.95
N MET A 477 -17.23 -24.53 -5.15
CA MET A 477 -16.02 -25.28 -5.43
C MET A 477 -14.76 -24.42 -5.35
N LEU A 478 -14.83 -23.14 -5.70
CA LEU A 478 -13.72 -22.19 -5.51
C LEU A 478 -13.38 -22.01 -4.03
N LYS A 479 -14.40 -21.80 -3.17
CA LYS A 479 -14.21 -21.66 -1.73
C LYS A 479 -13.65 -22.94 -1.09
N GLU A 480 -14.17 -24.11 -1.44
CA GLU A 480 -13.64 -25.39 -0.98
C GLU A 480 -12.16 -25.60 -1.38
N SER A 481 -11.83 -25.20 -2.61
CA SER A 481 -10.46 -25.34 -3.11
C SER A 481 -9.51 -24.35 -2.46
N LEU A 482 -9.97 -23.12 -2.18
CA LEU A 482 -9.21 -22.12 -1.45
C LEU A 482 -8.99 -22.52 0.02
N ALA A 483 -9.99 -23.15 0.67
CA ALA A 483 -9.88 -23.65 2.04
C ALA A 483 -8.80 -24.74 2.21
N ARG A 484 -8.43 -25.43 1.14
CA ARG A 484 -7.31 -26.38 1.15
C ARG A 484 -5.93 -25.70 1.13
N LYS A 485 -5.87 -24.41 0.80
CA LYS A 485 -4.65 -23.60 0.73
C LYS A 485 -4.55 -22.61 1.89
N LEU A 486 -5.68 -22.04 2.30
CA LEU A 486 -5.79 -21.13 3.44
C LEU A 486 -6.52 -21.83 4.58
N ASP A 487 -5.75 -22.32 5.55
CA ASP A 487 -6.30 -23.04 6.70
C ASP A 487 -7.38 -22.21 7.41
N GLY A 488 -8.53 -22.85 7.68
CA GLY A 488 -9.69 -22.22 8.29
C GLY A 488 -10.42 -21.21 7.39
N TYR A 489 -10.21 -21.21 6.07
CA TYR A 489 -11.02 -20.37 5.17
C TYR A 489 -12.44 -20.94 5.06
N PRO A 490 -13.51 -20.12 5.30
CA PRO A 490 -14.88 -20.59 5.26
C PRO A 490 -15.34 -20.98 3.85
N THR A 491 -16.00 -22.14 3.73
CA THR A 491 -16.49 -22.67 2.44
C THR A 491 -17.94 -22.31 2.15
N ARG A 492 -18.64 -21.72 3.11
CA ARG A 492 -20.08 -21.42 3.00
C ARG A 492 -20.37 -20.40 1.90
N VAL A 493 -21.48 -20.63 1.20
CA VAL A 493 -22.09 -19.70 0.26
C VAL A 493 -23.50 -19.37 0.75
N ARG A 494 -23.98 -18.16 0.46
CA ARG A 494 -25.36 -17.78 0.80
C ARG A 494 -26.34 -18.32 -0.23
N ALA A 495 -27.59 -18.56 0.17
CA ALA A 495 -28.66 -18.88 -0.77
C ALA A 495 -28.73 -17.80 -1.88
N PRO A 496 -29.01 -18.14 -3.13
CA PRO A 496 -29.46 -19.46 -3.62
C PRO A 496 -28.33 -20.40 -4.09
N LEU A 497 -27.05 -20.14 -3.76
CA LEU A 497 -25.92 -20.95 -4.23
C LEU A 497 -25.70 -22.28 -3.47
N ILE A 498 -26.57 -22.58 -2.52
CA ILE A 498 -26.49 -23.80 -1.70
C ILE A 498 -26.84 -25.02 -2.53
#